data_cd927eb86f23f0e4ab6599e9776f90ee
#
_entry.id   cd927eb86f23f0e4ab6599e9776f90ee
#
_cell.length_a   1.000
_cell.length_b   1.000
_cell.length_c   1.000
_cell.angle_alpha   90.00
_cell.angle_beta   90.00
_cell.angle_gamma   90.00
#
_symmetry.space_group_name_H-M   'P 1'
#
loop_
_entity.id
_entity.type
_entity.pdbx_description
1 polymer ?
#
loop_
_entity_poly.entity_id
_entity_poly.type
_entity_poly.pdbx_seq_one_letter_code
_entity_poly.pdbx_strand_id
1 'polypeptide(L)'
;MCIRDSTHPDSDHKGGFFGLLNDRDVIINEFWLNTPEDVIKEDEYNRLYPKRNRLSHCRECYDHPTDTDSLNLIDLAVSNKCNVYGAYCGKIHSHIPISVVGPSLDFYHPLAIEILKNNKRRKDEDNTIYNDIGYFSSVQAKSSIDDEPDDCSPTNAGSIILLFEPITSCKFLLLGDANRAAITDAISNNTNLSGCRIKVPHHGSKHNLTSVLIDKLAPCCAIISAKGSRKHPSRGIVHCLSNHCNVYSTHKSGTLIHTSYPITTPAIPLKEKQ
;
A
#
# COMPACT_ATOMS: atom_id res chain seq x y z
N MET A 1 0.76 7.08 18.92
CA MET A 1 0.66 5.85 18.13
C MET A 1 0.93 6.24 16.68
N CYS A 2 2.05 5.83 16.12
CA CYS A 2 2.36 6.04 14.71
C CYS A 2 1.95 4.78 13.96
N ILE A 3 0.85 4.85 13.22
CA ILE A 3 0.56 3.84 12.20
C ILE A 3 1.41 4.23 11.00
N ARG A 4 2.51 3.53 10.76
CA ARG A 4 3.23 3.61 9.50
C ARG A 4 2.71 2.52 8.59
N ASP A 5 2.32 2.93 7.42
CA ASP A 5 1.72 2.13 6.38
C ASP A 5 2.84 1.41 5.60
N SER A 6 3.22 0.20 6.03
CA SER A 6 4.01 -0.70 5.18
C SER A 6 3.10 -1.80 4.69
N THR A 7 2.52 -1.57 3.54
CA THR A 7 1.46 -2.43 3.01
C THR A 7 1.99 -3.54 2.12
N HIS A 8 3.24 -3.42 1.64
CA HIS A 8 3.90 -4.35 0.73
C HIS A 8 5.44 -4.19 0.79
N PRO A 9 6.23 -5.14 0.25
CA PRO A 9 7.67 -5.21 0.49
C PRO A 9 8.53 -4.27 -0.36
N ASP A 10 7.99 -3.24 -1.00
CA ASP A 10 8.80 -2.28 -1.76
C ASP A 10 9.63 -1.38 -0.83
N SER A 11 10.78 -0.90 -1.31
CA SER A 11 11.82 -0.27 -0.49
C SER A 11 11.35 1.01 0.21
N ASP A 12 10.50 1.80 -0.43
CA ASP A 12 9.91 3.02 0.13
C ASP A 12 8.83 2.75 1.20
N HIS A 13 8.30 1.52 1.25
CA HIS A 13 7.37 1.05 2.28
C HIS A 13 8.07 0.32 3.42
N LYS A 14 8.97 -0.62 3.13
CA LYS A 14 9.64 -1.42 4.16
C LYS A 14 10.86 -0.75 4.78
N GLY A 15 11.55 0.13 4.06
CA GLY A 15 12.86 0.67 4.46
C GLY A 15 12.86 1.35 5.83
N GLY A 16 11.81 2.09 6.17
CA GLY A 16 11.68 2.76 7.46
C GLY A 16 11.50 1.83 8.66
N PHE A 17 11.07 0.58 8.44
CA PHE A 17 10.84 -0.37 9.53
C PHE A 17 12.14 -0.96 10.08
N PHE A 18 13.20 -1.06 9.29
CA PHE A 18 14.51 -1.46 9.79
C PHE A 18 15.02 -0.49 10.85
N GLY A 19 14.91 0.82 10.60
CA GLY A 19 15.24 1.83 11.59
C GLY A 19 14.36 1.77 12.84
N LEU A 20 13.04 1.58 12.64
CA LEU A 20 12.08 1.53 13.73
C LEU A 20 12.27 0.31 14.64
N LEU A 21 12.56 -0.86 14.05
CA LEU A 21 12.82 -2.10 14.80
C LEU A 21 14.18 -2.08 15.52
N ASN A 22 15.14 -1.30 15.03
CA ASN A 22 16.44 -1.11 15.68
C ASN A 22 16.43 0.02 16.74
N ASP A 23 15.35 0.79 16.83
CA ASP A 23 15.21 1.86 17.82
C ASP A 23 14.82 1.26 19.18
N ARG A 24 15.71 1.43 20.18
CA ARG A 24 15.54 0.88 21.54
C ARG A 24 14.42 1.56 22.34
N ASP A 25 14.02 2.75 21.93
CA ASP A 25 12.95 3.52 22.58
C ASP A 25 11.56 3.15 22.03
N VAL A 26 11.50 2.27 21.02
CA VAL A 26 10.26 1.84 20.38
C VAL A 26 9.99 0.37 20.68
N ILE A 27 8.85 0.09 21.30
CA ILE A 27 8.36 -1.28 21.52
C ILE A 27 7.28 -1.59 20.52
N ILE A 28 7.52 -2.60 19.67
CA ILE A 28 6.56 -3.12 18.69
C ILE A 28 6.10 -4.50 19.15
N ASN A 29 4.85 -4.63 19.53
CA ASN A 29 4.29 -5.90 20.00
C ASN A 29 3.84 -6.81 18.85
N GLU A 30 3.28 -6.23 17.81
CA GLU A 30 2.76 -6.95 16.63
C GLU A 30 3.27 -6.30 15.35
N PHE A 31 3.63 -7.15 14.39
CA PHE A 31 4.05 -6.75 13.06
C PHE A 31 3.22 -7.52 12.02
N TRP A 32 2.44 -6.80 11.23
CA TRP A 32 1.53 -7.36 10.26
C TRP A 32 2.09 -7.20 8.85
N LEU A 33 2.26 -8.30 8.14
CA LEU A 33 2.75 -8.30 6.76
C LEU A 33 2.26 -9.56 6.03
N ASN A 34 2.30 -9.54 4.71
CA ASN A 34 1.92 -10.69 3.88
C ASN A 34 3.15 -11.30 3.23
N THR A 35 3.32 -12.59 3.36
CA THR A 35 4.42 -13.33 2.74
C THR A 35 3.88 -14.41 1.82
N PRO A 36 4.63 -14.79 0.76
CA PRO A 36 4.27 -15.96 -0.04
C PRO A 36 4.12 -17.25 0.77
N GLU A 37 4.86 -17.39 1.89
CA GLU A 37 4.78 -18.58 2.75
C GLU A 37 3.43 -18.74 3.45
N ASP A 38 2.66 -17.67 3.60
CA ASP A 38 1.34 -17.71 4.24
C ASP A 38 0.30 -18.45 3.39
N VAL A 39 0.44 -18.39 2.06
CA VAL A 39 -0.58 -18.87 1.12
C VAL A 39 -0.11 -20.04 0.27
N ILE A 40 1.19 -20.15 -0.04
CA ILE A 40 1.72 -21.25 -0.84
C ILE A 40 2.09 -22.42 0.06
N LYS A 41 1.36 -23.53 -0.02
CA LYS A 41 1.61 -24.71 0.77
C LYS A 41 2.96 -25.36 0.40
N GLU A 42 3.55 -26.12 1.34
CA GLU A 42 4.87 -26.70 1.17
C GLU A 42 4.97 -27.65 -0.03
N ASP A 43 3.97 -28.48 -0.24
CA ASP A 43 3.92 -29.42 -1.37
C ASP A 43 3.78 -28.70 -2.72
N GLU A 44 3.02 -27.61 -2.78
CA GLU A 44 2.92 -26.75 -3.95
C GLU A 44 4.24 -26.03 -4.21
N TYR A 45 4.84 -25.46 -3.17
CA TYR A 45 6.13 -24.78 -3.28
C TYR A 45 7.22 -25.72 -3.79
N ASN A 46 7.32 -26.94 -3.24
CA ASN A 46 8.33 -27.93 -3.63
C ASN A 46 8.19 -28.40 -5.09
N ARG A 47 6.97 -28.40 -5.62
CA ARG A 47 6.74 -28.65 -7.06
C ARG A 47 7.25 -27.51 -7.94
N LEU A 48 7.07 -26.26 -7.50
CA LEU A 48 7.50 -25.07 -8.25
C LEU A 48 9.00 -24.82 -8.13
N TYR A 49 9.58 -25.06 -6.96
CA TYR A 49 10.96 -24.72 -6.59
C TYR A 49 11.68 -25.85 -5.84
N PRO A 50 11.89 -27.03 -6.46
CA PRO A 50 12.35 -28.26 -5.76
C PRO A 50 13.76 -28.16 -5.17
N LYS A 51 14.56 -27.16 -5.56
CA LYS A 51 15.96 -26.97 -5.12
C LYS A 51 16.17 -25.76 -4.21
N ARG A 52 15.11 -25.09 -3.78
CA ARG A 52 15.20 -23.89 -2.94
C ARG A 52 14.63 -24.13 -1.55
N ASN A 53 15.25 -23.50 -0.55
CA ASN A 53 14.66 -23.45 0.77
C ASN A 53 13.41 -22.54 0.73
N ARG A 54 12.26 -23.08 1.10
CA ARG A 54 10.97 -22.38 1.03
C ARG A 54 10.98 -21.12 1.89
N LEU A 55 11.38 -21.23 3.15
CA LEU A 55 11.32 -20.12 4.10
C LEU A 55 12.19 -18.94 3.64
N SER A 56 13.45 -19.22 3.30
CA SER A 56 14.38 -18.20 2.81
C SER A 56 13.85 -17.53 1.54
N HIS A 57 13.39 -18.30 0.55
CA HIS A 57 12.93 -17.77 -0.73
C HIS A 57 11.65 -16.92 -0.58
N CYS A 58 10.70 -17.34 0.26
CA CYS A 58 9.46 -16.59 0.49
C CYS A 58 9.72 -15.24 1.19
N ARG A 59 10.81 -15.14 1.94
CA ARG A 59 11.15 -13.93 2.71
C ARG A 59 12.13 -13.00 2.00
N GLU A 60 12.73 -13.40 0.88
CA GLU A 60 13.68 -12.56 0.12
C GLU A 60 13.13 -11.16 -0.22
N CYS A 61 11.82 -11.01 -0.42
CA CYS A 61 11.21 -9.70 -0.66
C CYS A 61 11.29 -8.73 0.53
N TYR A 62 11.59 -9.24 1.72
CA TYR A 62 11.76 -8.46 2.95
C TYR A 62 13.22 -8.27 3.35
N ASP A 63 14.18 -8.62 2.50
CA ASP A 63 15.59 -8.31 2.71
C ASP A 63 15.82 -6.80 2.75
N HIS A 64 16.87 -6.37 3.46
CA HIS A 64 17.23 -4.95 3.50
C HIS A 64 17.54 -4.45 2.08
N PRO A 65 17.06 -3.26 1.67
CA PRO A 65 17.17 -2.81 0.29
C PRO A 65 18.60 -2.54 -0.19
N THR A 66 19.52 -2.21 0.72
CA THR A 66 20.90 -1.81 0.38
C THR A 66 21.97 -2.48 1.23
N ASP A 67 21.61 -3.11 2.34
CA ASP A 67 22.56 -3.75 3.28
C ASP A 67 22.29 -5.26 3.29
N THR A 68 23.14 -6.02 2.62
CA THR A 68 23.04 -7.48 2.50
C THR A 68 23.45 -8.21 3.79
N ASP A 69 24.14 -7.54 4.70
CA ASP A 69 24.58 -8.11 5.98
C ASP A 69 23.52 -7.91 7.08
N SER A 70 22.53 -7.06 6.85
CA SER A 70 21.41 -6.88 7.76
C SER A 70 20.47 -8.08 7.76
N LEU A 71 19.89 -8.33 8.94
CA LEU A 71 18.82 -9.31 9.07
C LEU A 71 17.65 -8.96 8.13
N ASN A 72 17.00 -9.99 7.60
CA ASN A 72 15.70 -9.84 6.97
C ASN A 72 14.71 -9.16 7.93
N LEU A 73 13.80 -8.34 7.40
CA LEU A 73 12.85 -7.56 8.21
C LEU A 73 12.01 -8.44 9.16
N ILE A 74 11.63 -9.64 8.72
CA ILE A 74 10.87 -10.59 9.53
C ILE A 74 11.73 -11.14 10.67
N ASP A 75 12.97 -11.54 10.35
CA ASP A 75 13.90 -12.08 11.35
C ASP A 75 14.30 -11.00 12.36
N LEU A 76 14.43 -9.75 11.92
CA LEU A 76 14.66 -8.60 12.81
C LEU A 76 13.46 -8.37 13.74
N ALA A 77 12.23 -8.44 13.25
CA ALA A 77 11.03 -8.33 14.07
C ALA A 77 10.96 -9.44 15.14
N VAL A 78 11.22 -10.69 14.73
CA VAL A 78 11.24 -11.84 15.63
C VAL A 78 12.34 -11.72 16.69
N SER A 79 13.55 -11.26 16.31
CA SER A 79 14.66 -11.06 17.26
C SER A 79 14.33 -9.99 18.31
N ASN A 80 13.51 -9.00 17.96
CA ASN A 80 12.98 -7.99 18.87
C ASN A 80 11.72 -8.44 19.65
N LYS A 81 11.40 -9.74 19.64
CA LYS A 81 10.25 -10.34 20.33
C LYS A 81 8.90 -9.80 19.84
N CYS A 82 8.85 -9.30 18.63
CA CYS A 82 7.64 -8.87 17.97
C CYS A 82 6.88 -10.09 17.42
N ASN A 83 5.59 -10.16 17.65
CA ASN A 83 4.74 -11.20 17.05
C ASN A 83 4.47 -10.83 15.59
N VAL A 84 4.84 -11.71 14.66
CA VAL A 84 4.64 -11.50 13.23
C VAL A 84 3.41 -12.27 12.75
N TYR A 85 2.53 -11.62 12.02
CA TYR A 85 1.28 -12.19 11.54
C TYR A 85 1.01 -11.83 10.07
N GLY A 86 0.43 -12.75 9.32
CA GLY A 86 -0.20 -12.45 8.04
C GLY A 86 -1.39 -11.50 8.21
N ALA A 87 -1.58 -10.59 7.27
CA ALA A 87 -2.62 -9.55 7.28
C ALA A 87 -3.53 -9.73 6.07
N TYR A 88 -4.52 -10.58 6.20
CA TYR A 88 -5.50 -10.90 5.16
C TYR A 88 -6.90 -10.48 5.56
N CYS A 89 -7.78 -10.32 4.57
CA CYS A 89 -9.17 -9.95 4.76
C CYS A 89 -9.84 -10.77 5.88
N GLY A 90 -10.52 -10.09 6.79
CA GLY A 90 -11.17 -10.66 7.97
C GLY A 90 -10.34 -10.63 9.25
N LYS A 91 -9.05 -10.28 9.20
CA LYS A 91 -8.24 -10.10 10.40
C LYS A 91 -8.63 -8.81 11.12
N ILE A 92 -8.86 -8.90 12.43
CA ILE A 92 -9.23 -7.78 13.31
C ILE A 92 -8.20 -7.69 14.43
N HIS A 93 -7.77 -6.47 14.74
CA HIS A 93 -6.89 -6.24 15.89
C HIS A 93 -7.70 -6.27 17.20
N SER A 94 -7.16 -6.92 18.25
CA SER A 94 -7.89 -7.17 19.50
C SER A 94 -8.18 -5.91 20.33
N HIS A 95 -7.36 -4.88 20.23
CA HIS A 95 -7.42 -3.68 21.09
C HIS A 95 -7.60 -2.37 20.35
N ILE A 96 -7.42 -2.36 19.03
CA ILE A 96 -7.50 -1.17 18.21
C ILE A 96 -8.56 -1.40 17.15
N PRO A 97 -9.42 -0.42 16.84
CA PRO A 97 -10.49 -0.59 15.86
C PRO A 97 -9.94 -0.60 14.43
N ILE A 98 -9.06 -1.54 14.15
CA ILE A 98 -8.45 -1.77 12.82
C ILE A 98 -8.81 -3.18 12.38
N SER A 99 -9.27 -3.28 11.14
CA SER A 99 -9.49 -4.53 10.44
C SER A 99 -8.78 -4.53 9.08
N VAL A 100 -8.35 -5.72 8.65
CA VAL A 100 -7.82 -5.95 7.31
C VAL A 100 -9.00 -6.25 6.39
N VAL A 101 -9.17 -5.45 5.36
CA VAL A 101 -10.26 -5.60 4.38
C VAL A 101 -9.77 -6.09 3.01
N GLY A 102 -8.47 -6.19 2.83
CA GLY A 102 -7.81 -6.77 1.65
C GLY A 102 -6.30 -6.90 1.87
N PRO A 103 -5.63 -7.75 1.09
CA PRO A 103 -6.20 -8.69 0.12
C PRO A 103 -6.88 -9.90 0.78
N SER A 104 -7.76 -10.60 0.05
CA SER A 104 -8.21 -11.92 0.44
C SER A 104 -7.10 -12.96 0.20
N LEU A 105 -7.15 -14.11 0.88
CA LEU A 105 -6.17 -15.20 0.68
C LEU A 105 -6.19 -15.70 -0.78
N ASP A 106 -7.38 -15.87 -1.35
CA ASP A 106 -7.55 -16.36 -2.72
C ASP A 106 -7.01 -15.35 -3.75
N PHE A 107 -7.18 -14.05 -3.50
CA PHE A 107 -6.62 -13.01 -4.36
C PHE A 107 -5.09 -12.94 -4.26
N TYR A 108 -4.53 -13.08 -3.04
CA TYR A 108 -3.09 -12.99 -2.82
C TYR A 108 -2.30 -14.21 -3.32
N HIS A 109 -2.89 -15.41 -3.33
CA HIS A 109 -2.20 -16.64 -3.71
C HIS A 109 -1.52 -16.59 -5.10
N PRO A 110 -2.20 -16.22 -6.20
CA PRO A 110 -1.55 -16.10 -7.51
C PRO A 110 -0.48 -14.99 -7.53
N LEU A 111 -0.69 -13.89 -6.81
CA LEU A 111 0.30 -12.82 -6.69
C LEU A 111 1.56 -13.29 -5.97
N ALA A 112 1.42 -14.10 -4.92
CA ALA A 112 2.54 -14.68 -4.18
C ALA A 112 3.44 -15.52 -5.08
N ILE A 113 2.87 -16.33 -5.97
CA ILE A 113 3.62 -17.10 -6.96
C ILE A 113 4.39 -16.17 -7.93
N GLU A 114 3.76 -15.06 -8.33
CA GLU A 114 4.38 -14.09 -9.23
C GLU A 114 5.50 -13.29 -8.53
N ILE A 115 5.30 -12.90 -7.27
CA ILE A 115 6.33 -12.27 -6.44
C ILE A 115 7.57 -13.17 -6.36
N LEU A 116 7.40 -14.48 -6.09
CA LEU A 116 8.52 -15.41 -6.05
C LEU A 116 9.27 -15.54 -7.38
N LYS A 117 8.56 -15.50 -8.51
CA LYS A 117 9.17 -15.52 -9.83
C LYS A 117 9.99 -14.24 -10.10
N ASN A 118 9.48 -13.11 -9.67
CA ASN A 118 10.10 -11.80 -9.93
C ASN A 118 11.30 -11.52 -9.01
N ASN A 119 11.34 -12.07 -7.79
CA ASN A 119 12.51 -11.98 -6.91
C ASN A 119 13.79 -12.46 -7.56
N LYS A 120 13.70 -13.48 -8.42
CA LYS A 120 14.85 -13.98 -9.21
C LYS A 120 15.35 -12.93 -10.21
N ARG A 121 14.43 -12.21 -10.88
CA ARG A 121 14.79 -11.20 -11.90
C ARG A 121 15.44 -9.97 -11.28
N ARG A 122 14.98 -9.53 -10.11
CA ARG A 122 15.55 -8.36 -9.42
C ARG A 122 17.02 -8.53 -9.02
N LYS A 123 17.48 -9.75 -8.72
CA LYS A 123 18.90 -10.04 -8.45
C LYS A 123 19.77 -10.01 -9.71
N ASP A 124 19.17 -10.28 -10.88
CA ASP A 124 19.89 -10.29 -12.18
C ASP A 124 19.85 -8.91 -12.90
N GLU A 125 18.93 -8.01 -12.50
CA GLU A 125 18.64 -6.73 -13.19
C GLU A 125 19.06 -5.47 -12.41
N ASP A 126 19.85 -5.59 -11.35
CA ASP A 126 20.26 -4.46 -10.48
C ASP A 126 21.12 -3.38 -11.23
N ASN A 127 21.18 -3.45 -12.56
CA ASN A 127 21.85 -2.46 -13.44
C ASN A 127 20.93 -1.76 -14.45
N THR A 128 19.64 -1.98 -14.45
CA THR A 128 18.73 -1.24 -15.33
C THR A 128 17.97 -0.18 -14.55
N ILE A 129 18.56 1.02 -14.52
CA ILE A 129 17.84 2.25 -14.21
C ILE A 129 16.68 2.32 -15.20
N TYR A 130 15.45 2.16 -14.72
CA TYR A 130 14.26 2.48 -15.51
C TYR A 130 14.25 3.98 -15.78
N ASN A 131 14.96 4.37 -16.83
CA ASN A 131 14.81 5.65 -17.48
C ASN A 131 13.49 5.63 -18.25
N ASP A 132 12.39 5.83 -17.51
CA ASP A 132 11.11 6.15 -18.12
C ASP A 132 11.17 7.60 -18.62
N ILE A 133 11.84 7.79 -19.77
CA ILE A 133 11.85 9.04 -20.52
C ILE A 133 10.50 9.14 -21.22
N GLY A 134 9.47 9.49 -20.44
CA GLY A 134 8.18 9.87 -20.98
C GLY A 134 8.29 11.19 -21.73
N TYR A 135 8.28 11.15 -23.04
CA TYR A 135 8.12 12.32 -23.90
C TYR A 135 6.82 13.06 -23.56
N PHE A 136 6.95 14.27 -23.06
CA PHE A 136 5.81 15.17 -22.88
C PHE A 136 5.46 15.83 -24.22
N SER A 137 4.37 15.38 -24.82
CA SER A 137 3.66 16.15 -25.84
C SER A 137 2.76 17.18 -25.13
N SER A 138 2.91 18.43 -25.48
CA SER A 138 2.29 19.61 -24.85
C SER A 138 0.87 19.91 -25.34
N VAL A 139 0.11 18.94 -25.76
CA VAL A 139 -1.33 19.09 -26.06
C VAL A 139 -2.03 17.81 -25.63
N GLN A 140 -2.68 17.83 -24.48
CA GLN A 140 -3.52 16.69 -24.11
C GLN A 140 -4.95 17.10 -23.85
N ALA A 141 -5.81 16.53 -24.72
CA ALA A 141 -7.16 16.18 -24.34
C ALA A 141 -7.13 15.45 -22.98
N LYS A 142 -8.11 15.76 -22.11
CA LYS A 142 -8.32 15.10 -20.80
C LYS A 142 -8.50 13.60 -21.07
N SER A 143 -7.42 12.81 -20.98
CA SER A 143 -7.56 11.35 -20.95
C SER A 143 -8.30 11.02 -19.65
N SER A 144 -9.39 10.31 -19.74
CA SER A 144 -10.10 9.76 -18.59
C SER A 144 -9.14 8.86 -17.82
N ILE A 145 -9.18 8.89 -16.47
CA ILE A 145 -8.42 7.94 -15.66
C ILE A 145 -8.81 6.49 -15.96
N ASP A 146 -9.97 6.28 -16.55
CA ASP A 146 -10.49 4.97 -16.92
C ASP A 146 -9.79 4.37 -18.16
N ASP A 147 -9.17 5.21 -19.00
CA ASP A 147 -8.40 4.80 -20.18
C ASP A 147 -6.95 4.40 -19.86
N GLU A 148 -6.51 4.67 -18.64
CA GLU A 148 -5.15 4.33 -18.22
C GLU A 148 -5.04 2.83 -17.87
N PRO A 149 -3.92 2.17 -18.21
CA PRO A 149 -3.71 0.76 -17.83
C PRO A 149 -3.66 0.60 -16.31
N ASP A 150 -4.02 -0.57 -15.82
CA ASP A 150 -3.87 -0.90 -14.39
C ASP A 150 -2.39 -1.03 -14.00
N ASP A 151 -2.10 -0.86 -12.71
CA ASP A 151 -0.79 -1.17 -12.13
C ASP A 151 -0.61 -2.70 -12.11
N CYS A 152 0.39 -3.18 -12.84
CA CYS A 152 0.66 -4.62 -13.00
C CYS A 152 1.66 -5.16 -11.96
N SER A 153 2.11 -4.35 -10.99
CA SER A 153 3.02 -4.82 -9.95
C SER A 153 2.32 -5.82 -9.01
N PRO A 154 2.78 -7.09 -8.92
CA PRO A 154 2.19 -8.04 -8.01
C PRO A 154 2.41 -7.66 -6.54
N THR A 155 3.48 -6.93 -6.21
CA THR A 155 3.72 -6.41 -4.87
C THR A 155 2.72 -5.32 -4.51
N ASN A 156 2.45 -4.36 -5.41
CA ASN A 156 1.44 -3.33 -5.20
C ASN A 156 0.04 -3.94 -5.10
N ALA A 157 -0.30 -4.88 -6.00
CA ALA A 157 -1.56 -5.62 -5.93
C ALA A 157 -1.74 -6.37 -4.59
N GLY A 158 -0.64 -6.88 -4.01
CA GLY A 158 -0.61 -7.55 -2.71
C GLY A 158 -0.64 -6.61 -1.50
N SER A 159 -0.81 -5.30 -1.68
CA SER A 159 -0.86 -4.32 -0.59
C SER A 159 -1.95 -4.64 0.42
N ILE A 160 -1.59 -4.55 1.71
CA ILE A 160 -2.55 -4.65 2.80
C ILE A 160 -3.47 -3.44 2.76
N ILE A 161 -4.77 -3.68 2.75
CA ILE A 161 -5.81 -2.65 2.82
C ILE A 161 -6.43 -2.69 4.22
N LEU A 162 -6.35 -1.56 4.94
CA LEU A 162 -6.82 -1.44 6.31
C LEU A 162 -8.04 -0.54 6.41
N LEU A 163 -9.01 -0.97 7.20
CA LEU A 163 -10.12 -0.14 7.66
C LEU A 163 -9.89 0.20 9.14
N PHE A 164 -9.82 1.49 9.45
CA PHE A 164 -9.79 2.01 10.80
C PHE A 164 -11.13 2.67 11.13
N GLU A 165 -11.81 2.15 12.17
CA GLU A 165 -13.16 2.55 12.57
C GLU A 165 -13.17 3.17 13.97
N PRO A 166 -12.69 4.42 14.14
CA PRO A 166 -12.70 5.08 15.45
C PRO A 166 -14.15 5.33 15.92
N ILE A 167 -14.39 5.19 17.22
CA ILE A 167 -15.73 5.28 17.82
C ILE A 167 -16.42 6.63 17.55
N THR A 168 -15.64 7.70 17.45
CA THR A 168 -16.17 9.09 17.46
C THR A 168 -15.96 9.84 16.16
N SER A 169 -15.41 9.24 15.13
CA SER A 169 -15.08 9.92 13.88
C SER A 169 -15.35 9.09 12.64
N CYS A 170 -15.23 9.72 11.49
CA CYS A 170 -15.34 9.08 10.19
C CYS A 170 -14.31 7.96 10.04
N LYS A 171 -14.68 6.86 9.41
CA LYS A 171 -13.80 5.73 9.10
C LYS A 171 -12.68 6.14 8.16
N PHE A 172 -11.53 5.48 8.29
CA PHE A 172 -10.40 5.64 7.39
C PHE A 172 -10.13 4.34 6.64
N LEU A 173 -10.03 4.43 5.34
CA LEU A 173 -9.63 3.34 4.47
C LEU A 173 -8.22 3.63 3.93
N LEU A 174 -7.25 2.82 4.36
CA LEU A 174 -5.85 2.93 3.96
C LEU A 174 -5.58 1.93 2.85
N LEU A 175 -5.42 2.43 1.62
CA LEU A 175 -5.37 1.60 0.41
C LEU A 175 -3.95 1.14 0.04
N GLY A 176 -2.92 1.54 0.80
CA GLY A 176 -1.53 1.21 0.45
C GLY A 176 -1.18 1.67 -0.96
N ASP A 177 -0.62 0.78 -1.74
CA ASP A 177 -0.37 0.95 -3.18
C ASP A 177 -1.22 -0.01 -4.02
N ALA A 178 -2.33 -0.49 -3.43
CA ALA A 178 -3.26 -1.41 -4.05
C ALA A 178 -3.69 -0.95 -5.45
N ASN A 179 -3.68 -1.89 -6.40
CA ASN A 179 -4.18 -1.66 -7.74
C ASN A 179 -5.71 -1.82 -7.82
N ARG A 180 -6.29 -1.61 -9.00
CA ARG A 180 -7.75 -1.66 -9.22
C ARG A 180 -8.33 -3.02 -8.87
N ALA A 181 -7.62 -4.10 -9.20
CA ALA A 181 -8.05 -5.46 -8.91
C ALA A 181 -8.10 -5.73 -7.40
N ALA A 182 -7.05 -5.31 -6.65
CA ALA A 182 -7.00 -5.44 -5.19
C ALA A 182 -8.10 -4.64 -4.48
N ILE A 183 -8.38 -3.41 -4.95
CA ILE A 183 -9.47 -2.59 -4.41
C ILE A 183 -10.83 -3.23 -4.72
N THR A 184 -10.97 -3.82 -5.90
CA THR A 184 -12.20 -4.56 -6.27
C THR A 184 -12.41 -5.80 -5.40
N ASP A 185 -11.34 -6.56 -5.12
CA ASP A 185 -11.36 -7.69 -4.18
C ASP A 185 -11.81 -7.23 -2.79
N ALA A 186 -11.22 -6.15 -2.27
CA ALA A 186 -11.60 -5.60 -0.97
C ALA A 186 -13.08 -5.18 -0.92
N ILE A 187 -13.59 -4.49 -1.94
CA ILE A 187 -15.01 -4.09 -2.03
C ILE A 187 -15.92 -5.32 -2.10
N SER A 188 -15.53 -6.37 -2.82
CA SER A 188 -16.34 -7.58 -3.00
C SER A 188 -16.47 -8.38 -1.70
N ASN A 189 -15.45 -8.35 -0.86
CA ASN A 189 -15.43 -9.08 0.40
C ASN A 189 -15.95 -8.27 1.61
N ASN A 190 -16.23 -6.96 1.43
CA ASN A 190 -16.63 -6.09 2.53
C ASN A 190 -17.77 -5.15 2.11
N THR A 191 -18.85 -5.11 2.87
CA THR A 191 -20.05 -4.33 2.54
C THR A 191 -20.02 -2.88 2.97
N ASN A 192 -18.98 -2.42 3.69
CA ASN A 192 -19.03 -1.13 4.39
C ASN A 192 -17.77 -0.26 4.18
N LEU A 193 -17.26 -0.22 2.95
CA LEU A 193 -16.10 0.62 2.59
C LEU A 193 -16.47 1.99 2.00
N SER A 194 -17.76 2.23 1.77
CA SER A 194 -18.27 3.50 1.24
C SER A 194 -18.28 4.60 2.31
N GLY A 195 -18.09 5.85 1.89
CA GLY A 195 -18.16 7.02 2.76
C GLY A 195 -16.95 7.22 3.67
N CYS A 196 -15.90 6.44 3.52
CA CYS A 196 -14.68 6.57 4.31
C CYS A 196 -13.84 7.79 3.89
N ARG A 197 -12.98 8.26 4.79
CA ARG A 197 -11.79 9.02 4.41
C ARG A 197 -10.80 8.04 3.81
N ILE A 198 -10.32 8.29 2.60
CA ILE A 198 -9.38 7.38 1.94
C ILE A 198 -7.96 7.95 1.94
N LYS A 199 -6.95 7.12 2.28
CA LYS A 199 -5.59 7.34 1.78
C LYS A 199 -5.56 6.85 0.35
N VAL A 200 -5.37 7.77 -0.59
CA VAL A 200 -5.34 7.46 -2.02
C VAL A 200 -4.19 6.51 -2.32
N PRO A 201 -4.41 5.43 -3.10
CA PRO A 201 -3.38 4.44 -3.34
C PRO A 201 -2.22 5.00 -4.16
N HIS A 202 -1.05 4.43 -3.98
CA HIS A 202 0.16 4.64 -4.76
C HIS A 202 0.45 6.14 -5.03
N HIS A 203 0.46 6.93 -3.95
CA HIS A 203 0.75 8.38 -3.97
C HIS A 203 -0.12 9.21 -4.94
N GLY A 204 -1.30 8.72 -5.30
CA GLY A 204 -2.18 9.36 -6.29
C GLY A 204 -1.79 9.04 -7.73
N SER A 205 -1.30 7.83 -7.98
CA SER A 205 -1.04 7.30 -9.32
C SER A 205 -2.34 7.18 -10.12
N LYS A 206 -2.29 7.47 -11.41
CA LYS A 206 -3.42 7.34 -12.34
C LYS A 206 -3.81 5.88 -12.67
N HIS A 207 -2.96 4.93 -12.29
CA HIS A 207 -3.10 3.52 -12.62
C HIS A 207 -3.88 2.70 -11.58
N ASN A 208 -4.17 3.29 -10.39
CA ASN A 208 -4.66 2.54 -9.24
C ASN A 208 -6.14 2.76 -8.91
N LEU A 209 -6.80 3.76 -9.54
CA LEU A 209 -8.23 4.03 -9.37
C LEU A 209 -8.91 4.25 -10.74
N THR A 210 -10.21 3.97 -10.78
CA THR A 210 -11.12 4.34 -11.86
C THR A 210 -12.25 5.19 -11.31
N SER A 211 -12.99 5.87 -12.19
CA SER A 211 -14.21 6.59 -11.82
C SER A 211 -15.22 5.67 -11.13
N VAL A 212 -15.40 4.44 -11.65
CA VAL A 212 -16.29 3.43 -11.07
C VAL A 212 -15.86 3.03 -9.64
N LEU A 213 -14.56 2.89 -9.38
CA LEU A 213 -14.08 2.57 -8.03
C LEU A 213 -14.27 3.76 -7.07
N ILE A 214 -14.04 4.98 -7.55
CA ILE A 214 -14.31 6.19 -6.77
C ILE A 214 -15.79 6.31 -6.43
N ASP A 215 -16.70 6.04 -7.38
CA ASP A 215 -18.15 6.02 -7.15
C ASP A 215 -18.55 4.98 -6.10
N LYS A 216 -18.01 3.76 -6.19
CA LYS A 216 -18.29 2.70 -5.21
C LYS A 216 -17.78 3.02 -3.80
N LEU A 217 -16.59 3.59 -3.70
CA LEU A 217 -16.01 4.01 -2.42
C LEU A 217 -16.69 5.27 -1.88
N ALA A 218 -17.24 6.14 -2.76
CA ALA A 218 -17.90 7.39 -2.41
C ALA A 218 -17.19 8.16 -1.27
N PRO A 219 -15.88 8.46 -1.39
CA PRO A 219 -15.11 8.94 -0.27
C PRO A 219 -15.63 10.29 0.24
N CYS A 220 -15.70 10.45 1.56
CA CYS A 220 -16.05 11.75 2.15
C CYS A 220 -14.85 12.73 2.19
N CYS A 221 -13.63 12.20 2.04
CA CYS A 221 -12.39 12.96 2.00
C CYS A 221 -11.28 12.07 1.41
N ALA A 222 -10.41 12.65 0.59
CA ALA A 222 -9.25 11.97 0.01
C ALA A 222 -7.94 12.60 0.48
N ILE A 223 -7.01 11.75 0.91
CA ILE A 223 -5.69 12.16 1.40
C ILE A 223 -4.62 11.52 0.53
N ILE A 224 -3.76 12.32 -0.06
CA ILE A 224 -2.64 11.89 -0.88
C ILE A 224 -1.34 12.11 -0.09
N SER A 225 -0.65 11.02 0.23
CA SER A 225 0.72 11.07 0.77
C SER A 225 1.70 11.05 -0.39
N ALA A 226 2.29 12.19 -0.73
CA ALA A 226 3.22 12.31 -1.86
C ALA A 226 4.30 13.34 -1.56
N LYS A 227 5.49 13.13 -2.11
CA LYS A 227 6.57 14.13 -2.08
C LYS A 227 6.28 15.30 -3.03
N GLY A 228 5.44 15.07 -4.01
CA GLY A 228 5.17 15.99 -5.11
C GLY A 228 6.20 15.84 -6.22
N SER A 229 5.77 15.30 -7.35
CA SER A 229 6.60 15.12 -8.55
C SER A 229 5.77 15.39 -9.79
N ARG A 230 6.36 15.24 -10.97
CA ARG A 230 5.60 15.30 -12.23
C ARG A 230 4.64 14.11 -12.39
N LYS A 231 4.94 12.97 -11.76
CA LYS A 231 4.13 11.74 -11.84
C LYS A 231 3.05 11.70 -10.77
N HIS A 232 3.37 12.10 -9.53
CA HIS A 232 2.49 11.93 -8.37
C HIS A 232 2.35 13.22 -7.54
N PRO A 233 1.13 13.60 -7.18
CA PRO A 233 -0.14 13.00 -7.61
C PRO A 233 -0.48 13.33 -9.08
N SER A 234 -1.15 12.40 -9.76
CA SER A 234 -1.69 12.63 -11.10
C SER A 234 -2.82 13.67 -11.07
N ARG A 235 -2.81 14.61 -12.03
CA ARG A 235 -3.87 15.62 -12.15
C ARG A 235 -5.24 14.98 -12.38
N GLY A 236 -5.30 13.91 -13.19
CA GLY A 236 -6.55 13.19 -13.47
C GLY A 236 -7.17 12.61 -12.21
N ILE A 237 -6.38 12.00 -11.33
CA ILE A 237 -6.86 11.48 -10.04
C ILE A 237 -7.36 12.60 -9.12
N VAL A 238 -6.59 13.69 -9.00
CA VAL A 238 -7.02 14.85 -8.20
C VAL A 238 -8.34 15.40 -8.72
N HIS A 239 -8.47 15.56 -10.03
CA HIS A 239 -9.69 16.06 -10.68
C HIS A 239 -10.89 15.14 -10.38
N CYS A 240 -10.76 13.83 -10.65
CA CYS A 240 -11.85 12.90 -10.40
C CYS A 240 -12.28 12.88 -8.93
N LEU A 241 -11.34 12.81 -7.99
CA LEU A 241 -11.64 12.83 -6.56
C LEU A 241 -12.28 14.15 -6.12
N SER A 242 -11.86 15.29 -6.70
CA SER A 242 -12.40 16.61 -6.35
C SER A 242 -13.87 16.78 -6.74
N ASN A 243 -14.39 15.97 -7.66
CA ASN A 243 -15.81 15.94 -7.99
C ASN A 243 -16.66 15.22 -6.93
N HIS A 244 -16.03 14.44 -6.04
CA HIS A 244 -16.70 13.66 -4.99
C HIS A 244 -16.48 14.25 -3.59
N CYS A 245 -15.26 14.73 -3.30
CA CYS A 245 -14.88 15.15 -1.95
C CYS A 245 -13.72 16.15 -1.95
N ASN A 246 -13.40 16.68 -0.77
CA ASN A 246 -12.19 17.47 -0.59
C ASN A 246 -10.94 16.57 -0.70
N VAL A 247 -9.97 17.00 -1.50
CA VAL A 247 -8.69 16.32 -1.71
C VAL A 247 -7.56 17.11 -1.04
N TYR A 248 -6.79 16.44 -0.21
CA TYR A 248 -5.64 16.99 0.49
C TYR A 248 -4.36 16.26 0.08
N SER A 249 -3.24 16.97 0.07
CA SER A 249 -1.95 16.33 -0.22
C SER A 249 -0.84 16.88 0.65
N THR A 250 0.01 15.99 1.16
CA THR A 250 1.13 16.35 2.02
C THR A 250 2.15 17.27 1.33
N HIS A 251 2.34 17.15 0.01
CA HIS A 251 3.28 18.00 -0.73
C HIS A 251 2.83 19.47 -0.85
N LYS A 252 1.55 19.76 -0.67
CA LYS A 252 0.98 21.13 -0.73
C LYS A 252 0.60 21.66 0.64
N SER A 253 0.06 20.80 1.48
CA SER A 253 -0.50 21.16 2.79
C SER A 253 0.45 20.85 3.94
N GLY A 254 1.64 20.29 3.67
CA GLY A 254 2.55 19.82 4.71
C GLY A 254 1.96 18.63 5.47
N THR A 255 2.23 18.56 6.78
CA THR A 255 1.68 17.51 7.64
C THR A 255 0.17 17.67 7.78
N LEU A 256 -0.59 16.63 7.45
CA LEU A 256 -2.04 16.59 7.62
C LEU A 256 -2.37 15.92 8.95
N ILE A 257 -3.01 16.65 9.83
CA ILE A 257 -3.43 16.16 11.14
C ILE A 257 -4.94 16.05 11.14
N HIS A 258 -5.46 14.83 11.28
CA HIS A 258 -6.86 14.54 11.49
C HIS A 258 -7.08 14.15 12.96
N THR A 259 -7.76 14.99 13.70
CA THR A 259 -8.03 14.76 15.12
C THR A 259 -9.47 15.19 15.44
N SER A 260 -10.03 14.64 16.50
CA SER A 260 -11.30 15.10 17.08
C SER A 260 -11.16 16.41 17.89
N TYR A 261 -9.93 16.85 18.14
CA TYR A 261 -9.64 18.09 18.85
C TYR A 261 -9.44 19.25 17.86
N PRO A 262 -9.69 20.51 18.27
CA PRO A 262 -9.42 21.67 17.45
C PRO A 262 -7.95 21.70 17.01
N ILE A 263 -7.70 21.90 15.72
CA ILE A 263 -6.36 22.01 15.15
C ILE A 263 -6.04 23.50 14.98
N THR A 264 -4.83 23.88 15.34
CA THR A 264 -4.34 25.25 15.16
C THR A 264 -4.03 25.58 13.70
N THR A 265 -3.76 24.55 12.87
CA THR A 265 -3.50 24.72 11.44
C THR A 265 -4.34 23.71 10.65
N PRO A 266 -5.51 24.12 10.13
CA PRO A 266 -6.37 23.23 9.35
C PRO A 266 -5.70 22.86 8.01
N ALA A 267 -5.92 21.63 7.55
CA ALA A 267 -5.53 21.21 6.22
C ALA A 267 -6.33 21.99 5.16
N ILE A 268 -5.65 22.42 4.10
CA ILE A 268 -6.26 23.15 2.99
C ILE A 268 -6.46 22.18 1.82
N PRO A 269 -7.68 22.03 1.29
CA PRO A 269 -7.91 21.20 0.12
C PRO A 269 -7.08 21.63 -1.08
N LEU A 270 -6.62 20.67 -1.87
CA LEU A 270 -6.05 20.95 -3.18
C LEU A 270 -7.16 21.52 -4.06
N LYS A 271 -6.93 22.73 -4.59
CA LYS A 271 -7.77 23.30 -5.63
C LYS A 271 -7.06 23.12 -6.97
N GLU A 272 -7.79 22.70 -8.00
CA GLU A 272 -7.28 22.84 -9.35
C GLU A 272 -7.02 24.33 -9.63
N LYS A 273 -5.89 24.65 -10.22
CA LYS A 273 -5.71 25.95 -10.86
C LYS A 273 -6.67 25.97 -12.05
N GLN A 274 -7.66 26.83 -11.96
CA GLN A 274 -8.52 27.18 -13.08
C GLN A 274 -7.70 27.68 -14.27
#